data_a09e41da2fd3683f7075ef4300c3638b
#
_entry.id   a09e41da2fd3683f7075ef4300c3638b
#
_cell.length_a   1.000
_cell.length_b   1.000
_cell.length_c   1.000
_cell.angle_alpha   90.00
_cell.angle_beta   90.00
_cell.angle_gamma   90.00
#
_symmetry.space_group_name_H-M   'P 1'
#
loop_
_entity.id
_entity.type
_entity.pdbx_description
1 polymer ?
#
loop_
_entity_poly.entity_id
_entity_poly.type
_entity_poly.pdbx_seq_one_letter_code
_entity_poly.pdbx_strand_id
1 'polypeptide(L)'
;SSLKTQEYARVKEEGQGSGKKALVIGGAGRMGGWFAEFLMIQGYSVDIADPNATDSSSKNFLSWEETEDDYTITLVAAPLRQSIEILQGMLRSNRQGIIFDIASIKSPIQNILKDMADQGMRVTSIHPMFGPDSDLLTGKQIIFMDIDQHDSQQTVKKLFESTTAQLIEMSIEN
;
A
#
# COMPACT_ATOMS: atom_id res chain seq x y z
N SER A 1 13.59 12.62 -4.38
CA SER A 1 12.75 11.52 -4.84
C SER A 1 13.41 10.18 -4.62
N SER A 2 12.62 9.15 -4.32
CA SER A 2 13.09 7.76 -4.20
C SER A 2 13.36 7.12 -5.56
N LEU A 3 12.89 7.71 -6.66
CA LEU A 3 13.05 7.21 -8.03
C LEU A 3 13.99 8.08 -8.84
N LYS A 4 14.74 7.47 -9.76
CA LYS A 4 15.57 8.23 -10.71
C LYS A 4 14.72 9.03 -11.66
N THR A 5 15.29 10.11 -12.22
CA THR A 5 14.57 11.14 -12.98
C THR A 5 13.67 10.57 -14.08
N GLN A 6 14.17 9.62 -14.88
CA GLN A 6 13.38 9.06 -16.00
C GLN A 6 12.19 8.23 -15.49
N GLU A 7 12.40 7.40 -14.46
CA GLU A 7 11.34 6.58 -13.88
C GLU A 7 10.34 7.48 -13.14
N TYR A 8 10.84 8.48 -12.41
CA TYR A 8 9.99 9.48 -11.75
C TYR A 8 9.06 10.18 -12.77
N ALA A 9 9.60 10.67 -13.88
CA ALA A 9 8.82 11.38 -14.89
C ALA A 9 7.70 10.50 -15.46
N ARG A 10 8.00 9.24 -15.76
CA ARG A 10 7.03 8.30 -16.29
C ARG A 10 5.93 7.95 -15.26
N VAL A 11 6.31 7.68 -14.02
CA VAL A 11 5.36 7.42 -12.94
C VAL A 11 4.43 8.62 -12.73
N LYS A 12 4.98 9.83 -12.77
CA LYS A 12 4.19 11.05 -12.63
C LYS A 12 3.22 11.24 -13.79
N GLU A 13 3.68 11.02 -15.04
CA GLU A 13 2.85 11.16 -16.24
C GLU A 13 1.71 10.14 -16.28
N GLU A 14 2.00 8.90 -15.92
CA GLU A 14 1.03 7.79 -15.94
C GLU A 14 0.34 7.59 -14.59
N GLY A 15 0.43 8.56 -13.70
CA GLY A 15 -0.06 8.46 -12.32
C GLY A 15 -1.55 8.14 -12.22
N GLN A 16 -1.90 7.28 -11.26
CA GLN A 16 -3.25 6.75 -11.08
C GLN A 16 -4.09 7.54 -10.04
N GLY A 17 -3.48 8.49 -9.35
CA GLY A 17 -4.12 9.14 -8.21
C GLY A 17 -5.20 10.15 -8.57
N SER A 18 -4.94 11.04 -9.54
CA SER A 18 -5.88 12.09 -10.00
C SER A 18 -6.48 12.90 -8.83
N GLY A 19 -5.68 13.18 -7.80
CA GLY A 19 -6.11 13.93 -6.62
C GLY A 19 -6.91 13.12 -5.60
N LYS A 20 -7.15 11.84 -5.83
CA LYS A 20 -7.86 10.97 -4.88
C LYS A 20 -7.05 10.80 -3.60
N LYS A 21 -7.74 10.47 -2.51
CA LYS A 21 -7.11 10.31 -1.19
C LYS A 21 -6.53 8.92 -0.99
N ALA A 22 -5.31 8.89 -0.46
CA ALA A 22 -4.65 7.65 -0.03
C ALA A 22 -4.22 7.78 1.43
N LEU A 23 -4.28 6.68 2.17
CA LEU A 23 -3.81 6.60 3.54
C LEU A 23 -2.65 5.62 3.62
N VAL A 24 -1.54 6.04 4.25
CA VAL A 24 -0.42 5.16 4.55
C VAL A 24 -0.33 5.00 6.06
N ILE A 25 -0.60 3.81 6.55
CA ILE A 25 -0.48 3.46 7.97
C ILE A 25 0.93 2.92 8.18
N GLY A 26 1.70 3.54 9.09
CA GLY A 26 3.11 3.27 9.25
C GLY A 26 3.98 4.13 8.34
N GLY A 27 3.48 5.27 7.89
CA GLY A 27 4.17 6.14 6.94
C GLY A 27 5.42 6.82 7.46
N ALA A 28 5.65 6.82 8.79
CA ALA A 28 6.91 7.29 9.38
C ALA A 28 8.02 6.23 9.31
N GLY A 29 7.67 4.96 9.04
CA GLY A 29 8.65 3.91 8.79
C GLY A 29 9.33 4.07 7.42
N ARG A 30 10.42 3.33 7.22
CA ARG A 30 11.23 3.48 5.98
C ARG A 30 10.47 3.04 4.74
N MET A 31 9.87 1.85 4.74
CA MET A 31 9.06 1.37 3.60
C MET A 31 7.77 2.17 3.45
N GLY A 32 7.09 2.48 4.56
CA GLY A 32 5.90 3.33 4.54
C GLY A 32 6.19 4.70 3.95
N GLY A 33 7.32 5.31 4.31
CA GLY A 33 7.77 6.58 3.77
C GLY A 33 8.05 6.51 2.26
N TRP A 34 8.67 5.44 1.80
CA TRP A 34 8.90 5.21 0.37
C TRP A 34 7.57 5.17 -0.39
N PHE A 35 6.60 4.40 0.13
CA PHE A 35 5.28 4.28 -0.50
C PHE A 35 4.48 5.58 -0.44
N ALA A 36 4.57 6.32 0.66
CA ALA A 36 3.90 7.62 0.77
C ALA A 36 4.38 8.57 -0.33
N GLU A 37 5.70 8.65 -0.53
CA GLU A 37 6.28 9.45 -1.62
C GLU A 37 5.84 8.93 -2.99
N PHE A 38 5.89 7.61 -3.19
CA PHE A 38 5.47 6.97 -4.45
C PHE A 38 4.01 7.30 -4.80
N LEU A 39 3.12 7.21 -3.82
CA LEU A 39 1.70 7.54 -4.02
C LEU A 39 1.50 9.04 -4.30
N MET A 40 2.30 9.92 -3.69
CA MET A 40 2.27 11.35 -4.01
C MET A 40 2.70 11.60 -5.46
N ILE A 41 3.73 10.92 -5.92
CA ILE A 41 4.20 11.00 -7.32
C ILE A 41 3.08 10.51 -8.27
N GLN A 42 2.33 9.50 -7.86
CA GLN A 42 1.18 8.97 -8.62
C GLN A 42 0.00 9.96 -8.68
N GLY A 43 0.04 11.05 -7.93
CA GLY A 43 -1.00 12.07 -7.92
C GLY A 43 -2.04 11.92 -6.81
N TYR A 44 -1.82 11.03 -5.85
CA TYR A 44 -2.70 10.95 -4.68
C TYR A 44 -2.45 12.07 -3.69
N SER A 45 -3.51 12.48 -2.99
CA SER A 45 -3.41 13.27 -1.78
C SER A 45 -3.20 12.30 -0.62
N VAL A 46 -1.99 12.26 -0.06
CA VAL A 46 -1.59 11.23 0.91
C VAL A 46 -1.70 11.76 2.34
N ASP A 47 -2.43 11.02 3.18
CA ASP A 47 -2.44 11.18 4.62
C ASP A 47 -1.64 10.04 5.26
N ILE A 48 -1.01 10.33 6.41
CA ILE A 48 -0.18 9.36 7.13
C ILE A 48 -0.78 9.13 8.52
N ALA A 49 -0.96 7.87 8.88
CA ALA A 49 -1.34 7.46 10.23
C ALA A 49 -0.16 6.73 10.88
N ASP A 50 0.54 7.41 11.79
CA ASP A 50 1.71 6.87 12.49
C ASP A 50 2.01 7.78 13.68
N PRO A 51 2.18 7.22 14.90
CA PRO A 51 2.49 8.06 16.08
C PRO A 51 3.78 8.87 15.95
N ASN A 52 4.68 8.46 15.06
CA ASN A 52 5.97 9.12 14.86
C ASN A 52 6.01 10.02 13.61
N ALA A 53 4.88 10.23 12.93
CA ALA A 53 4.86 11.03 11.70
C ALA A 53 5.09 12.51 11.98
N THR A 54 6.02 13.10 11.22
CA THR A 54 6.37 14.53 11.32
C THR A 54 6.45 15.20 9.95
N ASP A 55 6.05 14.52 8.89
CA ASP A 55 6.13 15.04 7.53
C ASP A 55 5.15 16.21 7.36
N SER A 56 5.67 17.37 6.93
CA SER A 56 4.86 18.56 6.70
C SER A 56 4.14 18.56 5.34
N SER A 57 4.53 17.65 4.43
CA SER A 57 3.90 17.55 3.10
C SER A 57 2.62 16.71 3.10
N SER A 58 2.34 16.02 4.22
CA SER A 58 1.16 15.17 4.39
C SER A 58 0.41 15.54 5.67
N LYS A 59 -0.89 15.30 5.68
CA LYS A 59 -1.66 15.38 6.92
C LYS A 59 -1.35 14.15 7.77
N ASN A 60 -1.06 14.37 9.05
CA ASN A 60 -0.61 13.32 9.97
C ASN A 60 -1.66 13.04 11.04
N PHE A 61 -1.86 11.76 11.33
CA PHE A 61 -2.72 11.26 12.41
C PHE A 61 -1.92 10.33 13.29
N LEU A 62 -2.24 10.27 14.57
CA LEU A 62 -1.59 9.33 15.49
C LEU A 62 -2.02 7.88 15.20
N SER A 63 -3.27 7.70 14.78
CA SER A 63 -3.84 6.38 14.48
C SER A 63 -4.79 6.48 13.29
N TRP A 64 -4.92 5.39 12.52
CA TRP A 64 -5.88 5.30 11.42
C TRP A 64 -7.32 5.47 11.90
N GLU A 65 -7.60 5.14 13.16
CA GLU A 65 -8.94 5.26 13.76
C GLU A 65 -9.41 6.71 13.88
N GLU A 66 -8.49 7.67 13.85
CA GLU A 66 -8.79 9.09 13.85
C GLU A 66 -9.14 9.63 12.46
N THR A 67 -8.95 8.83 11.41
CA THR A 67 -9.18 9.24 10.02
C THR A 67 -10.62 8.99 9.58
N GLU A 68 -11.09 9.80 8.64
CA GLU A 68 -12.36 9.54 7.95
C GLU A 68 -12.24 8.31 7.06
N ASP A 69 -13.35 7.62 6.80
CA ASP A 69 -13.38 6.44 5.94
C ASP A 69 -13.69 6.83 4.49
N ASP A 70 -12.82 7.65 3.90
CA ASP A 70 -13.02 8.21 2.56
C ASP A 70 -11.80 8.05 1.64
N TYR A 71 -10.90 7.13 1.98
CA TYR A 71 -9.72 6.87 1.16
C TYR A 71 -10.04 5.91 0.02
N THR A 72 -9.54 6.25 -1.17
CA THR A 72 -9.62 5.35 -2.33
C THR A 72 -8.74 4.13 -2.14
N ILE A 73 -7.58 4.34 -1.50
CA ILE A 73 -6.61 3.28 -1.27
C ILE A 73 -5.95 3.49 0.11
N THR A 74 -5.76 2.39 0.83
CA THR A 74 -5.09 2.38 2.13
C THR A 74 -3.99 1.34 2.12
N LEU A 75 -2.77 1.75 2.45
CA LEU A 75 -1.62 0.86 2.60
C LEU A 75 -1.34 0.63 4.08
N VAL A 76 -1.22 -0.63 4.47
CA VAL A 76 -0.79 -1.03 5.82
C VAL A 76 0.70 -1.41 5.75
N ALA A 77 1.56 -0.51 6.23
CA ALA A 77 3.02 -0.65 6.18
C ALA A 77 3.65 -0.72 7.59
N ALA A 78 2.86 -0.95 8.61
CA ALA A 78 3.32 -1.12 9.98
C ALA A 78 4.06 -2.47 10.15
N PRO A 79 4.84 -2.64 11.23
CA PRO A 79 5.40 -3.95 11.55
C PRO A 79 4.31 -5.04 11.63
N LEU A 80 4.69 -6.29 11.39
CA LEU A 80 3.75 -7.40 11.22
C LEU A 80 2.70 -7.50 12.32
N ARG A 81 3.12 -7.41 13.58
CA ARG A 81 2.20 -7.51 14.72
C ARG A 81 1.15 -6.41 14.71
N GLN A 82 1.58 -5.18 14.49
CA GLN A 82 0.67 -4.03 14.39
C GLN A 82 -0.21 -4.14 13.14
N SER A 83 0.33 -4.64 12.03
CA SER A 83 -0.47 -4.85 10.80
C SER A 83 -1.62 -5.82 11.04
N ILE A 84 -1.41 -6.88 11.80
CA ILE A 84 -2.46 -7.82 12.19
C ILE A 84 -3.58 -7.10 12.95
N GLU A 85 -3.21 -6.33 13.96
CA GLU A 85 -4.17 -5.57 14.79
C GLU A 85 -4.94 -4.54 13.95
N ILE A 86 -4.24 -3.85 13.04
CA ILE A 86 -4.84 -2.85 12.15
C ILE A 86 -5.85 -3.52 11.22
N LEU A 87 -5.48 -4.60 10.56
CA LEU A 87 -6.38 -5.32 9.65
C LEU A 87 -7.60 -5.88 10.37
N GLN A 88 -7.43 -6.41 11.58
CA GLN A 88 -8.55 -6.86 12.41
C GLN A 88 -9.50 -5.71 12.75
N GLY A 89 -8.97 -4.54 13.09
CA GLY A 89 -9.77 -3.34 13.37
C GLY A 89 -10.53 -2.86 12.13
N MET A 90 -9.89 -2.89 10.97
CA MET A 90 -10.52 -2.51 9.71
C MET A 90 -11.62 -3.49 9.30
N LEU A 91 -11.42 -4.79 9.55
CA LEU A 91 -12.45 -5.80 9.34
C LEU A 91 -13.69 -5.51 10.21
N ARG A 92 -13.49 -5.24 11.49
CA ARG A 92 -14.58 -4.94 12.42
C ARG A 92 -15.36 -3.68 12.04
N SER A 93 -14.66 -2.66 11.56
CA SER A 93 -15.29 -1.38 11.16
C SER A 93 -15.77 -1.36 9.71
N ASN A 94 -15.56 -2.43 8.97
CA ASN A 94 -15.92 -2.55 7.54
C ASN A 94 -15.38 -1.37 6.72
N ARG A 95 -14.13 -1.08 6.89
CA ARG A 95 -13.43 0.06 6.26
C ARG A 95 -13.51 -0.03 4.73
N GLN A 96 -13.80 1.09 4.08
CA GLN A 96 -14.02 1.16 2.64
C GLN A 96 -12.73 1.46 1.85
N GLY A 97 -12.83 1.42 0.53
CA GLY A 97 -11.70 1.57 -0.37
C GLY A 97 -10.86 0.30 -0.44
N ILE A 98 -9.83 0.32 -1.27
CA ILE A 98 -8.92 -0.81 -1.40
C ILE A 98 -7.91 -0.76 -0.27
N ILE A 99 -7.78 -1.86 0.48
CA ILE A 99 -6.81 -2.01 1.56
C ILE A 99 -5.78 -3.04 1.12
N PHE A 100 -4.50 -2.69 1.21
CA PHE A 100 -3.44 -3.65 0.91
C PHE A 100 -2.29 -3.55 1.90
N ASP A 101 -1.62 -4.67 2.14
CA ASP A 101 -0.44 -4.75 2.99
C ASP A 101 0.82 -5.04 2.17
N ILE A 102 1.97 -4.85 2.79
CA ILE A 102 3.28 -5.12 2.19
C ILE A 102 4.13 -6.07 3.03
N ALA A 103 3.51 -6.85 3.92
CA ALA A 103 4.24 -7.76 4.79
C ALA A 103 4.98 -8.84 3.99
N SER A 104 6.20 -9.16 4.40
CA SER A 104 6.99 -10.22 3.77
C SER A 104 6.54 -11.63 4.20
N ILE A 105 5.91 -11.74 5.37
CA ILE A 105 5.37 -12.98 5.90
C ILE A 105 3.85 -12.92 5.84
N LYS A 106 3.24 -13.80 5.05
CA LYS A 106 1.80 -13.75 4.77
C LYS A 106 0.96 -14.67 5.67
N SER A 107 1.56 -15.76 6.15
CA SER A 107 0.84 -16.74 6.96
C SER A 107 0.01 -16.14 8.10
N PRO A 108 0.54 -15.20 8.91
CA PRO A 108 -0.25 -14.63 10.02
C PRO A 108 -1.43 -13.74 9.60
N ILE A 109 -1.42 -13.21 8.37
CA ILE A 109 -2.48 -12.28 7.90
C ILE A 109 -3.43 -12.92 6.91
N GLN A 110 -3.13 -14.11 6.43
CA GLN A 110 -3.88 -14.81 5.39
C GLN A 110 -5.36 -14.96 5.74
N ASN A 111 -5.66 -15.41 6.95
CA ASN A 111 -7.04 -15.60 7.38
C ASN A 111 -7.80 -14.29 7.54
N ILE A 112 -7.12 -13.23 7.99
CA ILE A 112 -7.74 -11.90 8.12
C ILE A 112 -8.12 -11.36 6.76
N LEU A 113 -7.22 -11.47 5.78
CA LEU A 113 -7.48 -11.02 4.41
C LEU A 113 -8.65 -11.79 3.78
N LYS A 114 -8.72 -13.11 4.05
CA LYS A 114 -9.84 -13.93 3.60
C LYS A 114 -11.16 -13.49 4.22
N ASP A 115 -11.16 -13.24 5.52
CA ASP A 115 -12.36 -12.80 6.24
C ASP A 115 -12.84 -11.44 5.72
N MET A 116 -11.90 -10.52 5.43
CA MET A 116 -12.22 -9.22 4.83
C MET A 116 -12.85 -9.40 3.45
N ALA A 117 -12.27 -10.24 2.60
CA ALA A 117 -12.79 -10.54 1.27
C ALA A 117 -14.19 -11.18 1.34
N ASP A 118 -14.39 -12.12 2.26
CA ASP A 118 -15.68 -12.79 2.46
C ASP A 118 -16.77 -11.82 2.93
N GLN A 119 -16.37 -10.76 3.64
CA GLN A 119 -17.29 -9.69 4.08
C GLN A 119 -17.61 -8.70 2.96
N GLY A 120 -17.00 -8.84 1.79
CA GLY A 120 -17.21 -7.95 0.66
C GLY A 120 -16.27 -6.74 0.62
N MET A 121 -15.25 -6.72 1.48
CA MET A 121 -14.24 -5.66 1.47
C MET A 121 -13.29 -5.85 0.29
N ARG A 122 -12.72 -4.74 -0.19
CA ARG A 122 -11.78 -4.75 -1.31
C ARG A 122 -10.36 -4.80 -0.75
N VAL A 123 -9.71 -5.95 -0.88
CA VAL A 123 -8.37 -6.17 -0.29
C VAL A 123 -7.43 -6.81 -1.29
N THR A 124 -6.14 -6.56 -1.12
CA THR A 124 -5.10 -7.28 -1.83
C THR A 124 -3.84 -7.30 -0.96
N SER A 125 -2.82 -8.00 -1.39
CA SER A 125 -1.59 -8.18 -0.63
C SER A 125 -0.42 -8.25 -1.57
N ILE A 126 0.64 -7.50 -1.27
CA ILE A 126 1.86 -7.51 -2.08
C ILE A 126 3.09 -7.76 -1.21
N HIS A 127 4.14 -8.25 -1.84
CA HIS A 127 5.46 -8.33 -1.22
C HIS A 127 6.47 -7.64 -2.14
N PRO A 128 6.79 -6.37 -1.87
CA PRO A 128 7.85 -5.68 -2.63
C PRO A 128 9.21 -6.26 -2.26
N MET A 129 9.94 -6.72 -3.27
CA MET A 129 11.26 -7.33 -3.11
C MET A 129 12.35 -6.28 -3.31
N PHE A 130 12.20 -5.13 -2.65
CA PHE A 130 13.19 -4.05 -2.68
C PHE A 130 13.19 -3.32 -1.33
N GLY A 131 14.30 -2.63 -1.06
CA GLY A 131 14.42 -1.85 0.17
C GLY A 131 14.03 -0.38 0.00
N PRO A 132 13.91 0.35 1.11
CA PRO A 132 13.47 1.76 1.10
C PRO A 132 14.47 2.72 0.45
N ASP A 133 15.70 2.30 0.21
CA ASP A 133 16.71 3.11 -0.47
C ASP A 133 16.68 2.95 -2.00
N SER A 134 15.68 2.22 -2.53
CA SER A 134 15.57 1.97 -3.96
C SER A 134 15.11 3.22 -4.70
N ASP A 135 15.93 3.67 -5.65
CA ASP A 135 15.65 4.83 -6.51
C ASP A 135 15.34 4.42 -7.94
N LEU A 136 15.49 3.14 -8.26
CA LEU A 136 15.20 2.56 -9.57
C LEU A 136 14.74 1.13 -9.33
N LEU A 137 13.62 0.75 -9.91
CA LEU A 137 13.03 -0.57 -9.71
C LEU A 137 13.44 -1.61 -10.76
N THR A 138 14.37 -1.26 -11.65
CA THR A 138 14.93 -2.20 -12.63
C THR A 138 15.58 -3.38 -11.91
N GLY A 139 15.19 -4.59 -12.31
CA GLY A 139 15.68 -5.82 -11.67
C GLY A 139 15.02 -6.14 -10.33
N LYS A 140 14.13 -5.27 -9.85
CA LYS A 140 13.37 -5.53 -8.62
C LYS A 140 12.07 -6.24 -8.96
N GLN A 141 11.57 -7.01 -8.01
CA GLN A 141 10.34 -7.76 -8.16
C GLN A 141 9.30 -7.30 -7.14
N ILE A 142 8.05 -7.31 -7.54
CA ILE A 142 6.92 -7.10 -6.63
C ILE A 142 6.01 -8.30 -6.81
N ILE A 143 5.79 -9.02 -5.72
CA ILE A 143 4.96 -10.22 -5.72
C ILE A 143 3.54 -9.82 -5.32
N PHE A 144 2.58 -10.13 -6.17
CA PHE A 144 1.16 -9.94 -5.92
C PHE A 144 0.57 -11.27 -5.48
N MET A 145 0.02 -11.30 -4.26
CA MET A 145 -0.59 -12.50 -3.72
C MET A 145 -2.00 -12.65 -4.26
N ASP A 146 -2.28 -13.78 -4.92
CA ASP A 146 -3.61 -14.08 -5.40
C ASP A 146 -4.50 -14.55 -4.24
N ILE A 147 -5.48 -13.73 -3.90
CA ILE A 147 -6.47 -13.98 -2.86
C ILE A 147 -7.90 -13.87 -3.40
N ASP A 148 -8.09 -14.14 -4.69
CA ASP A 148 -9.38 -14.02 -5.40
C ASP A 148 -9.97 -12.60 -5.38
N GLN A 149 -9.09 -11.59 -5.38
CA GLN A 149 -9.46 -10.17 -5.40
C GLN A 149 -8.89 -9.51 -6.65
N HIS A 150 -9.34 -9.99 -7.81
CA HIS A 150 -8.76 -9.59 -9.11
C HIS A 150 -8.80 -8.08 -9.33
N ASP A 151 -9.95 -7.43 -9.10
CA ASP A 151 -10.09 -6.00 -9.35
C ASP A 151 -9.22 -5.15 -8.42
N SER A 152 -9.16 -5.52 -7.12
CA SER A 152 -8.30 -4.85 -6.15
C SER A 152 -6.83 -5.03 -6.52
N GLN A 153 -6.44 -6.25 -6.90
CA GLN A 153 -5.08 -6.55 -7.33
C GLN A 153 -4.69 -5.72 -8.56
N GLN A 154 -5.57 -5.66 -9.57
CA GLN A 154 -5.29 -4.90 -10.78
C GLN A 154 -5.13 -3.40 -10.52
N THR A 155 -5.91 -2.84 -9.61
CA THR A 155 -5.79 -1.43 -9.23
C THR A 155 -4.43 -1.15 -8.61
N VAL A 156 -3.97 -1.98 -7.68
CA VAL A 156 -2.64 -1.83 -7.08
C VAL A 156 -1.53 -2.10 -8.10
N LYS A 157 -1.71 -3.10 -8.94
CA LYS A 157 -0.74 -3.46 -9.99
C LYS A 157 -0.50 -2.29 -10.97
N LYS A 158 -1.54 -1.55 -11.31
CA LYS A 158 -1.42 -0.38 -12.20
C LYS A 158 -0.52 0.71 -11.64
N LEU A 159 -0.36 0.82 -10.33
CA LEU A 159 0.57 1.76 -9.72
C LEU A 159 2.01 1.51 -10.18
N PHE A 160 2.36 0.26 -10.47
CA PHE A 160 3.71 -0.16 -10.79
C PHE A 160 3.94 -0.41 -12.29
N GLU A 161 2.90 -0.36 -13.12
CA GLU A 161 3.04 -0.59 -14.57
C GLU A 161 3.91 0.47 -15.26
N SER A 162 3.98 1.67 -14.68
CA SER A 162 4.85 2.74 -15.17
C SER A 162 6.29 2.63 -14.66
N THR A 163 6.57 1.69 -13.77
CA THR A 163 7.92 1.44 -13.26
C THR A 163 8.60 0.34 -14.06
N THR A 164 9.89 0.13 -13.79
CA THR A 164 10.68 -0.95 -14.41
C THR A 164 10.69 -2.23 -13.57
N ALA A 165 9.87 -2.30 -12.50
CA ALA A 165 9.77 -3.49 -11.67
C ALA A 165 9.13 -4.64 -12.43
N GLN A 166 9.57 -5.87 -12.12
CA GLN A 166 8.93 -7.09 -12.59
C GLN A 166 7.77 -7.45 -11.66
N LEU A 167 6.56 -7.57 -12.21
CA LEU A 167 5.35 -7.86 -11.44
C LEU A 167 5.03 -9.35 -11.57
N ILE A 168 4.95 -10.04 -10.43
CA ILE A 168 4.79 -11.50 -10.36
C ILE A 168 3.55 -11.83 -9.53
N GLU A 169 2.73 -12.76 -10.02
CA GLU A 169 1.57 -13.25 -9.27
C GLU A 169 1.90 -14.61 -8.65
N MET A 170 1.51 -14.80 -7.39
CA MET A 170 1.70 -16.06 -6.66
C MET A 170 0.46 -16.36 -5.81
N SER A 171 0.17 -17.64 -5.61
CA SER A 171 -0.85 -18.05 -4.64
C SER A 171 -0.35 -17.79 -3.21
N ILE A 172 -1.24 -17.27 -2.36
CA ILE A 172 -0.91 -17.02 -0.95
C ILE A 172 -0.65 -18.31 -0.16
N GLU A 173 -1.14 -19.44 -0.65
CA GLU A 173 -0.98 -20.75 0.01
C GLU A 173 0.35 -21.42 -0.32
N ASN A 174 1.15 -20.87 -1.22
CA ASN A 174 2.43 -21.43 -1.65
C ASN A 174 3.61 -20.77 -0.95
#